data_3dd008cde1e578b30f06495fe72fe3e8
#
_entry.id   3dd008cde1e578b30f06495fe72fe3e8
#
_cell.length_a   1.000
_cell.length_b   1.000
_cell.length_c   1.000
_cell.angle_alpha   90.00
_cell.angle_beta   90.00
_cell.angle_gamma   90.00
#
_symmetry.space_group_name_H-M   'P 1'
#
loop_
_entity.id
_entity.type
_entity.pdbx_description
1 polymer ?
#
loop_
_entity_poly.entity_id
_entity_poly.type
_entity_poly.pdbx_seq_one_letter_code
_entity_poly.pdbx_strand_id
1 'polypeptide(L)'
;MSSETQQVTVAVADIDVHKRLSYENMLQDVSEITVLRDAESSSDVGEAPGFVCRRLKSRTDISVSENVVARIKRLKPLVVLVNMNLFTDEDQALLISLRRECADALIVLLADDSVHENWLLQSLEFGARGYLINGAAQSYLSKAVQVVGRGDTWVPRKMLGNIMGRMLN
;
A
#
# COMPACT_ATOMS: atom_id res chain seq x y z
N MET A 1 -29.69 16.01 -9.40
CA MET A 1 -28.59 15.05 -9.66
C MET A 1 -27.59 15.13 -8.54
N SER A 2 -27.72 14.28 -7.57
CA SER A 2 -26.73 14.13 -6.54
C SER A 2 -25.54 13.40 -7.15
N SER A 3 -24.43 14.10 -7.33
CA SER A 3 -23.15 13.46 -7.53
C SER A 3 -22.89 12.64 -6.27
N GLU A 4 -23.17 11.36 -6.33
CA GLU A 4 -22.67 10.45 -5.31
C GLU A 4 -21.16 10.55 -5.34
N THR A 5 -20.61 11.31 -4.43
CA THR A 5 -19.18 11.37 -4.22
C THR A 5 -18.80 9.98 -3.73
N GLN A 6 -18.31 9.16 -4.64
CA GLN A 6 -17.92 7.80 -4.32
C GLN A 6 -16.81 7.85 -3.29
N GLN A 7 -17.14 7.49 -2.06
CA GLN A 7 -16.20 7.46 -0.97
C GLN A 7 -15.22 6.32 -1.17
N VAL A 8 -13.93 6.63 -1.17
CA VAL A 8 -12.85 5.65 -1.35
C VAL A 8 -12.37 5.19 0.02
N THR A 9 -12.46 3.91 0.28
CA THR A 9 -11.86 3.31 1.47
C THR A 9 -10.41 2.96 1.21
N VAL A 10 -9.52 3.30 2.14
CA VAL A 10 -8.09 3.09 2.00
C VAL A 10 -7.49 2.49 3.27
N ALA A 11 -6.56 1.58 3.10
CA ALA A 11 -5.74 1.06 4.18
C ALA A 11 -4.26 1.28 3.85
N VAL A 12 -3.47 1.60 4.85
CA VAL A 12 -2.02 1.82 4.71
C VAL A 12 -1.29 0.66 5.36
N ALA A 13 -0.36 0.06 4.61
CA ALA A 13 0.52 -0.99 5.07
C ALA A 13 1.96 -0.50 5.06
N ASP A 14 2.59 -0.45 6.22
CA ASP A 14 3.96 -0.02 6.41
C ASP A 14 4.54 -0.77 7.62
N ILE A 15 5.81 -1.13 7.54
CA ILE A 15 6.51 -1.76 8.67
C ILE A 15 6.76 -0.74 9.79
N ASP A 16 6.89 0.53 9.44
CA ASP A 16 7.09 1.62 10.38
C ASP A 16 5.73 2.23 10.76
N VAL A 17 5.35 2.06 12.02
CA VAL A 17 4.08 2.57 12.56
C VAL A 17 3.97 4.09 12.44
N HIS A 18 5.05 4.83 12.63
CA HIS A 18 5.05 6.30 12.53
C HIS A 18 4.79 6.77 11.11
N LYS A 19 5.41 6.12 10.13
CA LYS A 19 5.15 6.41 8.72
C LYS A 19 3.71 6.08 8.34
N ARG A 20 3.22 4.92 8.79
CA ARG A 20 1.82 4.53 8.56
C ARG A 20 0.86 5.58 9.09
N LEU A 21 1.04 6.00 10.34
CA LEU A 21 0.19 7.03 10.97
C LEU A 21 0.28 8.37 10.23
N SER A 22 1.46 8.73 9.76
CA SER A 22 1.65 9.95 8.96
C SER A 22 0.82 9.93 7.69
N TYR A 23 0.86 8.83 6.93
CA TYR A 23 0.05 8.67 5.72
C TYR A 23 -1.44 8.64 6.03
N GLU A 24 -1.84 7.93 7.07
CA GLU A 24 -3.24 7.88 7.51
C GLU A 24 -3.76 9.27 7.87
N ASN A 25 -2.96 10.07 8.58
CA ASN A 25 -3.33 11.44 8.94
C ASN A 25 -3.45 12.37 7.73
N MET A 26 -2.57 12.23 6.74
CA MET A 26 -2.67 12.99 5.49
C MET A 26 -3.97 12.72 4.75
N LEU A 27 -4.47 11.49 4.81
CA LEU A 27 -5.69 11.07 4.11
C LEU A 27 -6.95 11.35 4.92
N GLN A 28 -6.84 11.40 6.24
CA GLN A 28 -7.99 11.57 7.14
C GLN A 28 -8.72 12.90 6.94
N ASP A 29 -8.00 13.94 6.53
CA ASP A 29 -8.56 15.27 6.33
C ASP A 29 -9.32 15.42 5.00
N VAL A 30 -9.27 14.41 4.14
CA VAL A 30 -9.94 14.41 2.84
C VAL A 30 -11.33 13.80 2.98
N SER A 31 -12.37 14.57 2.68
CA SER A 31 -13.76 14.17 2.91
C SER A 31 -14.21 12.96 2.06
N GLU A 32 -13.61 12.77 0.90
CA GLU A 32 -13.95 11.69 -0.02
C GLU A 32 -13.19 10.39 0.26
N ILE A 33 -12.31 10.40 1.25
CA ILE A 33 -11.48 9.24 1.61
C ILE A 33 -11.80 8.80 3.04
N THR A 34 -12.05 7.51 3.22
CA THR A 34 -12.22 6.88 4.52
C THR A 34 -11.02 5.99 4.80
N VAL A 35 -10.24 6.34 5.81
CA VAL A 35 -9.08 5.54 6.24
C VAL A 35 -9.56 4.42 7.14
N LEU A 36 -9.29 3.19 6.75
CA LEU A 36 -9.62 2.00 7.54
C LEU A 36 -8.47 1.66 8.48
N ARG A 37 -8.79 1.55 9.76
CA ARG A 37 -7.84 1.21 10.83
C ARG A 37 -8.34 0.04 11.63
N ASP A 38 -7.43 -0.73 12.20
CA ASP A 38 -7.78 -1.76 13.15
C ASP A 38 -8.32 -1.16 14.44
N ALA A 39 -9.46 -1.63 14.89
CA ALA A 39 -10.10 -1.16 16.12
C ALA A 39 -9.31 -1.53 17.39
N GLU A 40 -8.43 -2.51 17.30
CA GLU A 40 -7.68 -3.04 18.43
C GLU A 40 -6.43 -2.26 18.80
N SER A 41 -6.01 -1.33 17.96
CA SER A 41 -4.78 -0.59 18.20
C SER A 41 -4.89 0.44 19.32
N SER A 42 -6.07 0.67 19.84
CA SER A 42 -6.29 1.68 20.90
C SER A 42 -6.32 1.12 22.32
N SER A 43 -6.43 -0.21 22.48
CA SER A 43 -6.61 -0.80 23.79
C SER A 43 -5.42 -1.57 24.33
N ASP A 44 -4.41 -1.81 23.51
CA ASP A 44 -3.28 -2.68 23.89
C ASP A 44 -1.94 -1.94 24.03
N VAL A 45 -1.99 -0.68 24.42
CA VAL A 45 -0.78 0.04 24.80
C VAL A 45 -0.32 -0.32 26.22
N GLY A 46 -1.12 -1.11 26.92
CA GLY A 46 -0.79 -1.62 28.24
C GLY A 46 -0.24 -3.03 28.17
N GLU A 47 1.05 -3.16 28.24
CA GLU A 47 1.69 -4.42 28.62
C GLU A 47 1.70 -5.56 27.59
N ALA A 48 2.42 -5.37 26.50
CA ALA A 48 3.11 -6.54 25.97
C ALA A 48 4.41 -6.68 26.72
N PRO A 49 4.57 -7.69 27.59
CA PRO A 49 5.87 -7.93 28.21
C PRO A 49 6.86 -8.23 27.10
N GLY A 50 8.01 -7.56 27.11
CA GLY A 50 9.05 -7.65 26.11
C GLY A 50 9.68 -9.04 25.93
N PHE A 51 8.95 -10.07 26.28
CA PHE A 51 9.43 -11.44 26.28
C PHE A 51 9.26 -12.16 24.93
N VAL A 52 8.38 -11.67 24.05
CA VAL A 52 8.04 -12.37 22.83
C VAL A 52 8.90 -11.96 21.65
N CYS A 53 9.55 -10.80 21.73
CA CYS A 53 10.29 -10.25 20.58
C CYS A 53 11.67 -10.85 20.33
N ARG A 54 12.25 -11.59 21.27
CA ARG A 54 13.64 -12.07 21.12
C ARG A 54 13.79 -13.42 20.41
N ARG A 55 12.75 -14.23 20.30
CA ARG A 55 12.84 -15.56 19.67
C ARG A 55 12.38 -15.65 18.22
N LEU A 56 11.90 -14.57 17.66
CA LEU A 56 11.21 -14.60 16.36
C LEU A 56 11.94 -13.90 15.22
N LYS A 57 13.23 -13.55 15.41
CA LYS A 57 13.98 -12.80 14.39
C LYS A 57 14.23 -13.57 13.08
N SER A 58 14.06 -14.88 13.05
CA SER A 58 14.23 -15.67 11.83
C SER A 58 12.92 -16.11 11.16
N ARG A 59 11.79 -15.86 11.83
CA ARG A 59 10.44 -16.08 11.25
C ARG A 59 9.71 -14.79 10.92
N THR A 60 10.37 -13.65 11.12
CA THR A 60 9.73 -12.34 11.09
C THR A 60 9.23 -11.94 9.70
N ASP A 61 9.92 -12.35 8.67
CA ASP A 61 9.61 -11.87 7.32
C ASP A 61 8.34 -12.49 6.76
N ILE A 62 8.17 -13.79 6.93
CA ILE A 62 6.94 -14.50 6.51
C ILE A 62 5.75 -14.06 7.37
N SER A 63 5.95 -13.92 8.68
CA SER A 63 4.88 -13.52 9.58
C SER A 63 4.41 -12.09 9.36
N VAL A 64 5.29 -11.17 8.99
CA VAL A 64 4.92 -9.78 8.68
C VAL A 64 4.06 -9.73 7.42
N SER A 65 4.46 -10.44 6.36
CA SER A 65 3.69 -10.49 5.12
C SER A 65 2.33 -11.14 5.33
N GLU A 66 2.25 -12.25 6.07
CA GLU A 66 0.99 -12.91 6.39
C GLU A 66 0.07 -12.01 7.21
N ASN A 67 0.61 -11.28 8.16
CA ASN A 67 -0.14 -10.34 8.99
C ASN A 67 -0.69 -9.18 8.18
N VAL A 68 0.08 -8.65 7.25
CA VAL A 68 -0.36 -7.59 6.33
C VAL A 68 -1.51 -8.08 5.46
N VAL A 69 -1.37 -9.24 4.83
CA VAL A 69 -2.41 -9.83 3.98
C VAL A 69 -3.68 -10.09 4.78
N ALA A 70 -3.57 -10.69 5.96
CA ALA A 70 -4.72 -10.97 6.84
C ALA A 70 -5.43 -9.68 7.26
N ARG A 71 -4.68 -8.64 7.60
CA ARG A 71 -5.22 -7.33 7.96
C ARG A 71 -6.00 -6.71 6.81
N ILE A 72 -5.42 -6.67 5.63
CA ILE A 72 -6.06 -6.11 4.44
C ILE A 72 -7.32 -6.91 4.06
N LYS A 73 -7.24 -8.22 4.14
CA LYS A 73 -8.38 -9.10 3.89
C LYS A 73 -9.54 -8.82 4.87
N ARG A 74 -9.23 -8.54 6.13
CA ARG A 74 -10.22 -8.21 7.16
C ARG A 74 -10.83 -6.83 6.96
N LEU A 75 -10.00 -5.82 6.65
CA LEU A 75 -10.44 -4.43 6.45
C LEU A 75 -11.21 -4.22 5.15
N LYS A 76 -10.93 -5.00 4.12
CA LYS A 76 -11.55 -4.90 2.79
C LYS A 76 -11.54 -3.49 2.19
N PRO A 77 -10.39 -2.81 2.13
CA PRO A 77 -10.31 -1.50 1.52
C PRO A 77 -10.45 -1.59 0.00
N LEU A 78 -10.91 -0.50 -0.60
CA LEU A 78 -10.87 -0.37 -2.06
C LEU A 78 -9.44 -0.14 -2.56
N VAL A 79 -8.68 0.70 -1.85
CA VAL A 79 -7.28 1.03 -2.19
C VAL A 79 -6.37 0.64 -1.02
N VAL A 80 -5.25 0.03 -1.33
CA VAL A 80 -4.20 -0.30 -0.36
C VAL A 80 -2.93 0.44 -0.73
N LEU A 81 -2.41 1.23 0.19
CA LEU A 81 -1.09 1.83 0.08
C LEU A 81 -0.09 0.91 0.76
N VAL A 82 0.84 0.35 0.00
CA VAL A 82 1.84 -0.59 0.50
C VAL A 82 3.22 0.04 0.38
N ASN A 83 3.88 0.25 1.52
CA ASN A 83 5.24 0.75 1.51
C ASN A 83 6.22 -0.37 1.11
N MET A 84 7.17 -0.02 0.28
CA MET A 84 8.18 -0.96 -0.21
C MET A 84 9.06 -1.57 0.88
N ASN A 85 9.14 -0.94 2.05
CA ASN A 85 9.86 -1.50 3.19
C ASN A 85 9.28 -2.84 3.69
N LEU A 86 8.07 -3.20 3.27
CA LEU A 86 7.46 -4.50 3.55
C LEU A 86 7.97 -5.61 2.62
N PHE A 87 8.58 -5.25 1.50
CA PHE A 87 9.14 -6.22 0.55
C PHE A 87 10.57 -6.54 0.97
N THR A 88 10.82 -7.79 1.34
CA THR A 88 12.13 -8.24 1.78
C THR A 88 12.99 -8.78 0.64
N ASP A 89 12.33 -9.23 -0.43
CA ASP A 89 12.97 -9.88 -1.57
C ASP A 89 12.58 -9.24 -2.90
N GLU A 90 13.36 -9.52 -3.91
CA GLU A 90 13.09 -9.03 -5.27
C GLU A 90 11.93 -9.76 -5.96
N ASP A 91 11.40 -10.80 -5.38
CA ASP A 91 10.39 -11.67 -5.99
C ASP A 91 8.94 -11.18 -5.87
N GLN A 92 8.71 -10.09 -5.16
CA GLN A 92 7.39 -9.48 -5.00
C GLN A 92 6.29 -10.41 -4.47
N ALA A 93 6.67 -11.36 -3.62
CA ALA A 93 5.76 -12.35 -3.06
C ALA A 93 4.57 -11.72 -2.32
N LEU A 94 4.79 -10.62 -1.60
CA LEU A 94 3.72 -9.91 -0.90
C LEU A 94 2.67 -9.37 -1.88
N LEU A 95 3.10 -8.79 -2.98
CA LEU A 95 2.18 -8.26 -4.00
C LEU A 95 1.35 -9.37 -4.62
N ILE A 96 1.96 -10.49 -4.93
CA ILE A 96 1.29 -11.67 -5.48
C ILE A 96 0.26 -12.19 -4.47
N SER A 97 0.62 -12.28 -3.19
CA SER A 97 -0.28 -12.73 -2.12
C SER A 97 -1.46 -11.78 -1.95
N LEU A 98 -1.24 -10.48 -1.96
CA LEU A 98 -2.31 -9.48 -1.89
C LEU A 98 -3.26 -9.60 -3.08
N ARG A 99 -2.75 -9.78 -4.27
CA ARG A 99 -3.55 -9.97 -5.48
C ARG A 99 -4.42 -11.22 -5.41
N ARG A 100 -3.88 -12.29 -4.87
CA ARG A 100 -4.59 -13.57 -4.74
C ARG A 100 -5.65 -13.52 -3.65
N GLU A 101 -5.29 -13.01 -2.46
CA GLU A 101 -6.16 -13.05 -1.28
C GLU A 101 -7.11 -11.85 -1.19
N CYS A 102 -6.74 -10.73 -1.79
CA CYS A 102 -7.49 -9.47 -1.74
C CYS A 102 -7.71 -8.96 -3.18
N ALA A 103 -8.38 -9.77 -4.00
CA ALA A 103 -8.52 -9.52 -5.44
C ALA A 103 -9.21 -8.21 -5.78
N ASP A 104 -10.08 -7.71 -4.90
CA ASP A 104 -10.83 -6.46 -5.11
C ASP A 104 -10.05 -5.21 -4.67
N ALA A 105 -8.94 -5.38 -3.96
CA ALA A 105 -8.13 -4.27 -3.50
C ALA A 105 -7.20 -3.76 -4.62
N LEU A 106 -7.18 -2.44 -4.79
CA LEU A 106 -6.34 -1.76 -5.78
C LEU A 106 -5.06 -1.30 -5.06
N ILE A 107 -3.92 -1.76 -5.53
CA ILE A 107 -2.64 -1.60 -4.82
C ILE A 107 -1.85 -0.44 -5.40
N VAL A 108 -1.46 0.49 -4.53
CA VAL A 108 -0.53 1.59 -4.83
C VAL A 108 0.71 1.42 -3.97
N LEU A 109 1.87 1.44 -4.59
CA LEU A 109 3.15 1.28 -3.91
C LEU A 109 3.70 2.62 -3.46
N LEU A 110 4.21 2.67 -2.25
CA LEU A 110 4.98 3.79 -1.73
C LEU A 110 6.47 3.41 -1.80
N ALA A 111 7.19 4.09 -2.69
CA ALA A 111 8.58 3.79 -3.00
C ALA A 111 9.49 4.93 -2.55
N ASP A 112 10.75 4.65 -2.32
CA ASP A 112 11.77 5.68 -2.16
C ASP A 112 12.56 5.91 -3.46
N ASP A 113 13.42 6.91 -3.47
CA ASP A 113 14.19 7.29 -4.65
C ASP A 113 15.23 6.23 -5.07
N SER A 114 15.55 5.29 -4.20
CA SER A 114 16.54 4.25 -4.46
C SER A 114 16.01 3.07 -5.26
N VAL A 115 14.70 3.00 -5.47
CA VAL A 115 14.06 1.86 -6.12
C VAL A 115 14.36 1.84 -7.62
N HIS A 116 14.77 0.68 -8.09
CA HIS A 116 15.02 0.47 -9.52
C HIS A 116 13.74 0.48 -10.34
N GLU A 117 13.78 1.18 -11.45
CA GLU A 117 12.67 1.28 -12.39
C GLU A 117 12.14 -0.08 -12.84
N ASN A 118 13.03 -1.04 -13.09
CA ASN A 118 12.64 -2.40 -13.47
C ASN A 118 11.76 -3.08 -12.42
N TRP A 119 12.06 -2.88 -11.15
CA TRP A 119 11.26 -3.43 -10.05
C TRP A 119 9.85 -2.83 -10.05
N LEU A 120 9.74 -1.52 -10.27
CA LEU A 120 8.45 -0.84 -10.36
C LEU A 120 7.65 -1.34 -11.58
N LEU A 121 8.31 -1.52 -12.72
CA LEU A 121 7.67 -2.07 -13.92
C LEU A 121 7.13 -3.47 -13.68
N GLN A 122 7.92 -4.34 -13.04
CA GLN A 122 7.46 -5.68 -12.67
C GLN A 122 6.26 -5.63 -11.72
N SER A 123 6.27 -4.70 -10.78
CA SER A 123 5.14 -4.52 -9.84
C SER A 123 3.84 -4.19 -10.58
N LEU A 124 3.92 -3.35 -11.60
CA LEU A 124 2.77 -3.03 -12.45
C LEU A 124 2.31 -4.24 -13.25
N GLU A 125 3.23 -5.06 -13.75
CA GLU A 125 2.92 -6.32 -14.44
C GLU A 125 2.21 -7.31 -13.50
N PHE A 126 2.60 -7.35 -12.23
CA PHE A 126 1.96 -8.19 -11.21
C PHE A 126 0.66 -7.60 -10.66
N GLY A 127 0.24 -6.44 -11.16
CA GLY A 127 -1.08 -5.90 -10.88
C GLY A 127 -1.14 -4.72 -9.93
N ALA A 128 -0.03 -4.10 -9.57
CA ALA A 128 -0.05 -2.80 -8.90
C ALA A 128 -0.67 -1.75 -9.83
N ARG A 129 -1.48 -0.87 -9.29
CA ARG A 129 -2.18 0.16 -10.05
C ARG A 129 -1.38 1.45 -10.17
N GLY A 130 -0.32 1.58 -9.41
CA GLY A 130 0.53 2.75 -9.47
C GLY A 130 1.55 2.78 -8.35
N TYR A 131 2.32 3.84 -8.33
CA TYR A 131 3.26 4.07 -7.25
C TYR A 131 3.49 5.57 -7.02
N LEU A 132 3.92 5.88 -5.81
CA LEU A 132 4.32 7.22 -5.38
C LEU A 132 5.71 7.15 -4.79
N ILE A 133 6.55 8.13 -5.13
CA ILE A 133 7.82 8.33 -4.46
C ILE A 133 7.56 9.10 -3.15
N ASN A 134 8.21 8.71 -2.07
CA ASN A 134 7.95 9.26 -0.73
C ASN A 134 7.97 10.79 -0.68
N GLY A 135 8.88 11.44 -1.41
CA GLY A 135 8.94 12.91 -1.47
C GLY A 135 7.72 13.55 -2.14
N ALA A 136 7.10 12.86 -3.08
CA ALA A 136 5.89 13.33 -3.77
C ALA A 136 4.60 12.96 -3.02
N ALA A 137 4.67 12.04 -2.06
CA ALA A 137 3.48 11.54 -1.36
C ALA A 137 2.72 12.67 -0.65
N GLN A 138 3.42 13.63 -0.05
CA GLN A 138 2.77 14.74 0.65
C GLN A 138 1.84 15.56 -0.26
N SER A 139 2.21 15.73 -1.51
CA SER A 139 1.43 16.57 -2.45
C SER A 139 0.38 15.77 -3.22
N TYR A 140 0.63 14.49 -3.48
CA TYR A 140 -0.18 13.72 -4.42
C TYR A 140 -0.88 12.50 -3.83
N LEU A 141 -0.69 12.21 -2.55
CA LEU A 141 -1.21 10.99 -1.93
C LEU A 141 -2.74 10.87 -2.06
N SER A 142 -3.47 11.89 -1.67
CA SER A 142 -4.93 11.90 -1.74
C SER A 142 -5.44 11.81 -3.18
N LYS A 143 -4.79 12.52 -4.09
CA LYS A 143 -5.14 12.50 -5.51
C LYS A 143 -4.90 11.13 -6.13
N ALA A 144 -3.78 10.50 -5.82
CA ALA A 144 -3.46 9.15 -6.30
C ALA A 144 -4.48 8.12 -5.81
N VAL A 145 -4.86 8.19 -4.54
CA VAL A 145 -5.89 7.32 -3.94
C VAL A 145 -7.22 7.49 -4.67
N GLN A 146 -7.64 8.71 -4.92
CA GLN A 146 -8.91 9.00 -5.62
C GLN A 146 -8.89 8.49 -7.07
N VAL A 147 -7.80 8.73 -7.79
CA VAL A 147 -7.65 8.30 -9.19
C VAL A 147 -7.67 6.78 -9.29
N VAL A 148 -6.89 6.11 -8.44
CA VAL A 148 -6.85 4.64 -8.42
C VAL A 148 -8.20 4.06 -7.95
N GLY A 149 -8.85 4.71 -7.01
CA GLY A 149 -10.17 4.29 -6.52
C GLY A 149 -11.25 4.32 -7.60
N ARG A 150 -11.07 5.11 -8.65
CA ARG A 150 -11.95 5.15 -9.83
C ARG A 150 -11.63 4.08 -10.87
N GLY A 151 -10.58 3.30 -10.65
CA GLY A 151 -10.13 2.26 -11.58
C GLY A 151 -9.01 2.68 -12.52
N ASP A 152 -8.53 3.92 -12.41
CA ASP A 152 -7.40 4.40 -13.21
C ASP A 152 -6.06 4.01 -12.58
N THR A 153 -4.98 4.30 -13.29
CA THR A 153 -3.61 4.06 -12.82
C THR A 153 -2.93 5.36 -12.44
N TRP A 154 -2.03 5.29 -11.48
CA TRP A 154 -1.21 6.42 -11.07
C TRP A 154 0.26 6.12 -11.32
N VAL A 155 0.76 6.53 -12.48
CA VAL A 155 2.14 6.26 -12.94
C VAL A 155 2.73 7.52 -13.54
N PRO A 156 3.97 7.89 -13.21
CA PRO A 156 4.62 9.02 -13.85
C PRO A 156 4.71 8.88 -15.38
N ARG A 157 4.62 9.97 -16.09
CA ARG A 157 4.64 9.99 -17.58
C ARG A 157 5.86 9.30 -18.18
N LYS A 158 7.01 9.47 -17.55
CA LYS A 158 8.25 8.82 -17.99
C LYS A 158 8.10 7.29 -18.00
N MET A 159 7.48 6.76 -16.97
CA MET A 159 7.25 5.33 -16.84
C MET A 159 6.24 4.82 -17.88
N LEU A 160 5.22 5.61 -18.20
CA LEU A 160 4.24 5.26 -19.24
C LEU A 160 4.92 5.00 -20.58
N GLY A 161 5.90 5.85 -20.97
CA GLY A 161 6.68 5.62 -22.18
C GLY A 161 7.42 4.30 -22.18
N ASN A 162 8.01 3.93 -21.05
CA ASN A 162 8.73 2.67 -20.91
C ASN A 162 7.80 1.46 -20.97
N ILE A 163 6.63 1.55 -20.35
CA ILE A 163 5.60 0.50 -20.42
C ILE A 163 5.15 0.29 -21.86
N MET A 164 4.83 1.37 -22.56
CA MET A 164 4.42 1.31 -23.96
C MET A 164 5.50 0.72 -24.84
N GLY A 165 6.76 1.09 -24.62
CA GLY A 165 7.90 0.51 -25.35
C GLY A 165 8.01 -1.00 -25.16
N ARG A 166 7.77 -1.50 -23.96
CA ARG A 166 7.78 -2.94 -23.68
C ARG A 166 6.62 -3.68 -24.32
N MET A 167 5.45 -3.05 -24.39
CA MET A 167 4.26 -3.65 -25.01
C MET A 167 4.37 -3.73 -26.53
N LEU A 168 5.13 -2.82 -27.15
CA LEU A 168 5.30 -2.74 -28.59
C LEU A 168 6.44 -3.62 -29.14
N ASN A 169 7.29 -4.12 -28.26
CA ASN A 169 8.34 -5.07 -28.60
C ASN A 169 7.86 -6.50 -28.27
#